data_7f87483ca51c3415535cd68749e32c83
#
_entry.id   7f87483ca51c3415535cd68749e32c83
#
_cell.length_a   1.000
_cell.length_b   1.000
_cell.length_c   1.000
_cell.angle_alpha   90.00
_cell.angle_beta   90.00
_cell.angle_gamma   90.00
#
_symmetry.space_group_name_H-M   'P 1'
#
loop_
_entity.id
_entity.type
_entity.pdbx_description
1 polymer ?
#
loop_
_entity_poly.entity_id
_entity_poly.type
_entity_poly.pdbx_seq_one_letter_code
_entity_poly.pdbx_strand_id
1 'polypeptide(L)'
;MDEKTVLATFDREMRRDVRPDGPGARVERTGGVVRQVGADGHGWSAVLWSDLTEDTADRAIAEQVAYFASLKREFEWKHYAHDRPGDLGARLAAAGLAAEPPESLMVADARDLPTDVVLPDGVELRAVTDEAGVNLMADVHERVFGT
;
A
#
# COMPACT_ATOMS: atom_id res chain seq x y z
N MET A 1 3.35 -17.81 -15.42
CA MET A 1 4.09 -16.50 -15.36
C MET A 1 5.34 -16.72 -14.52
N ASP A 2 6.49 -16.19 -14.93
CA ASP A 2 7.74 -16.34 -14.15
C ASP A 2 7.72 -15.37 -12.95
N GLU A 3 8.00 -15.87 -11.76
CA GLU A 3 7.94 -15.14 -10.49
C GLU A 3 8.79 -13.85 -10.50
N LYS A 4 10.01 -13.94 -11.04
CA LYS A 4 10.89 -12.75 -11.12
C LYS A 4 10.32 -11.66 -12.01
N THR A 5 9.69 -12.02 -13.11
CA THR A 5 9.04 -11.09 -14.03
C THR A 5 7.82 -10.44 -13.36
N VAL A 6 7.03 -11.22 -12.62
CA VAL A 6 5.88 -10.72 -11.87
C VAL A 6 6.33 -9.71 -10.84
N LEU A 7 7.33 -10.07 -10.02
CA LEU A 7 7.84 -9.22 -8.96
C LEU A 7 8.44 -7.92 -9.51
N ALA A 8 9.24 -8.01 -10.58
CA ALA A 8 9.82 -6.84 -11.22
C ALA A 8 8.75 -5.91 -11.84
N THR A 9 7.66 -6.47 -12.37
CA THR A 9 6.53 -5.69 -12.90
C THR A 9 5.76 -5.02 -11.77
N PHE A 10 5.49 -5.75 -10.69
CA PHE A 10 4.85 -5.20 -9.49
C PHE A 10 5.66 -4.03 -8.91
N ASP A 11 6.96 -4.24 -8.67
CA ASP A 11 7.83 -3.19 -8.13
C ASP A 11 7.87 -1.95 -9.04
N ARG A 12 7.92 -2.15 -10.34
CA ARG A 12 7.93 -1.05 -11.30
C ARG A 12 6.60 -0.29 -11.28
N GLU A 13 5.48 -0.98 -11.49
CA GLU A 13 4.20 -0.35 -11.80
C GLU A 13 3.41 0.07 -10.56
N MET A 14 3.50 -0.73 -9.50
CA MET A 14 2.70 -0.52 -8.28
C MET A 14 3.47 0.19 -7.17
N ARG A 15 4.81 0.31 -7.29
CA ARG A 15 5.63 0.90 -6.24
C ARG A 15 6.50 2.07 -6.76
N ARG A 16 7.39 1.81 -7.73
CA ARG A 16 8.37 2.80 -8.20
C ARG A 16 7.76 3.87 -9.10
N ASP A 17 7.00 3.44 -10.12
CA ASP A 17 6.44 4.31 -11.15
C ASP A 17 4.94 4.61 -10.91
N VAL A 18 4.50 4.40 -9.68
CA VAL A 18 3.10 4.60 -9.24
C VAL A 18 2.61 6.02 -9.53
N ARG A 19 1.31 6.14 -9.78
CA ARG A 19 0.60 7.40 -9.90
C ARG A 19 -0.11 7.73 -8.60
N PRO A 20 -0.42 9.03 -8.33
CA PRO A 20 -1.24 9.40 -7.20
C PRO A 20 -2.58 8.64 -7.18
N ASP A 21 -3.04 8.22 -6.02
CA ASP A 21 -4.25 7.41 -5.84
C ASP A 21 -5.56 8.19 -5.97
N GLY A 22 -5.51 9.51 -6.06
CA GLY A 22 -6.69 10.33 -6.24
C GLY A 22 -6.43 11.82 -6.35
N PRO A 23 -7.50 12.62 -6.51
CA PRO A 23 -7.40 14.07 -6.59
C PRO A 23 -6.77 14.67 -5.33
N GLY A 24 -5.79 15.54 -5.49
CA GLY A 24 -5.08 16.20 -4.40
C GLY A 24 -3.95 15.38 -3.77
N ALA A 25 -3.85 14.07 -4.07
CA ALA A 25 -2.69 13.28 -3.70
C ALA A 25 -1.51 13.58 -4.62
N ARG A 26 -0.29 13.37 -4.14
CA ARG A 26 0.93 13.53 -4.94
C ARG A 26 1.95 12.44 -4.65
N VAL A 27 2.69 12.08 -5.66
CA VAL A 27 3.83 11.15 -5.55
C VAL A 27 5.13 11.94 -5.67
N GLU A 28 6.00 11.76 -4.71
CA GLU A 28 7.30 12.42 -4.62
C GLU A 28 8.43 11.39 -4.64
N ARG A 29 9.54 11.75 -5.31
CA ARG A 29 10.74 10.91 -5.42
C ARG A 29 11.92 11.68 -4.85
N THR A 30 12.51 11.17 -3.79
CA THR A 30 13.61 11.85 -3.08
C THR A 30 14.49 10.85 -2.34
N GLY A 31 15.81 11.03 -2.39
CA GLY A 31 16.76 10.28 -1.58
C GLY A 31 16.70 8.74 -1.75
N GLY A 32 16.33 8.24 -2.92
CA GLY A 32 16.15 6.80 -3.15
C GLY A 32 14.79 6.26 -2.64
N VAL A 33 13.84 7.14 -2.34
CA VAL A 33 12.52 6.79 -1.83
C VAL A 33 11.43 7.32 -2.75
N VAL A 34 10.38 6.54 -2.98
CA VAL A 34 9.12 6.96 -3.60
C VAL A 34 8.06 6.98 -2.53
N ARG A 35 7.47 8.14 -2.30
CA ARG A 35 6.39 8.31 -1.33
C ARG A 35 5.15 8.94 -1.95
N GLN A 36 4.00 8.54 -1.46
CA GLN A 36 2.73 9.19 -1.70
C GLN A 36 2.36 10.04 -0.50
N VAL A 37 1.88 11.24 -0.78
CA VAL A 37 1.27 12.12 0.20
C VAL A 37 -0.19 12.27 -0.18
N GLY A 38 -1.08 11.81 0.67
CA GLY A 38 -2.52 11.89 0.45
C GLY A 38 -3.05 13.31 0.36
N ALA A 39 -4.28 13.49 -0.08
CA ALA A 39 -4.94 14.79 -0.14
C ALA A 39 -5.05 15.45 1.25
N ASP A 40 -5.19 16.77 1.29
CA ASP A 40 -5.29 17.52 2.54
C ASP A 40 -6.55 17.13 3.33
N GLY A 41 -6.38 16.91 4.65
CA GLY A 41 -7.44 16.54 5.59
C GLY A 41 -7.88 15.07 5.51
N HIS A 42 -7.54 14.34 4.47
CA HIS A 42 -7.83 12.92 4.28
C HIS A 42 -6.88 12.35 3.22
N GLY A 43 -6.94 11.07 3.02
CA GLY A 43 -6.09 10.40 2.03
C GLY A 43 -4.86 9.76 2.67
N TRP A 44 -4.57 8.60 2.15
CA TRP A 44 -3.51 7.72 2.61
C TRP A 44 -2.13 8.22 2.21
N SER A 45 -1.18 8.15 3.15
CA SER A 45 0.21 8.53 2.92
C SER A 45 1.12 7.35 3.19
N ALA A 46 2.09 7.12 2.31
CA ALA A 46 3.01 6.00 2.47
C ALA A 46 4.34 6.20 1.75
N VAL A 47 5.37 5.51 2.23
CA VAL A 47 6.54 5.15 1.43
C VAL A 47 6.21 3.86 0.68
N LEU A 48 6.22 3.92 -0.65
CA LEU A 48 5.79 2.83 -1.53
C LEU A 48 6.96 2.00 -2.05
N TRP A 49 8.11 2.61 -2.20
CA TRP A 49 9.31 1.97 -2.71
C TRP A 49 10.57 2.66 -2.19
N SER A 50 11.64 1.88 -2.03
CA SER A 50 12.94 2.40 -1.68
C SER A 50 14.06 1.59 -2.35
N ASP A 51 15.12 2.31 -2.74
CA ASP A 51 16.40 1.77 -3.22
C ASP A 51 17.50 2.28 -2.30
N LEU A 52 17.67 1.58 -1.19
CA LEU A 52 18.55 1.98 -0.09
C LEU A 52 19.68 0.97 0.10
N THR A 53 20.79 1.46 0.63
CA THR A 53 21.92 0.66 1.09
C THR A 53 21.98 0.69 2.62
N GLU A 54 22.84 -0.15 3.21
CA GLU A 54 23.09 -0.13 4.66
C GLU A 54 23.53 1.26 5.15
N ASP A 55 24.30 1.99 4.33
CA ASP A 55 24.81 3.33 4.67
C ASP A 55 23.77 4.45 4.53
N THR A 56 22.73 4.24 3.72
CA THR A 56 21.75 5.29 3.41
C THR A 56 20.43 5.10 4.11
N ALA A 57 20.10 3.88 4.58
CA ALA A 57 18.78 3.52 5.08
C ALA A 57 18.38 4.35 6.30
N ASP A 58 19.22 4.44 7.32
CA ASP A 58 18.85 5.12 8.58
C ASP A 58 18.57 6.61 8.36
N ARG A 59 19.39 7.25 7.51
CA ARG A 59 19.15 8.65 7.14
C ARG A 59 17.86 8.82 6.35
N ALA A 60 17.61 7.96 5.35
CA ALA A 60 16.40 8.03 4.54
C ALA A 60 15.15 7.82 5.40
N ILE A 61 15.17 6.86 6.33
CA ILE A 61 14.07 6.60 7.27
C ILE A 61 13.81 7.85 8.13
N ALA A 62 14.86 8.41 8.75
CA ALA A 62 14.74 9.60 9.59
C ALA A 62 14.18 10.81 8.81
N GLU A 63 14.59 10.99 7.56
CA GLU A 63 14.08 12.04 6.67
C GLU A 63 12.57 11.85 6.39
N GLN A 64 12.08 10.61 6.19
CA GLN A 64 10.65 10.37 5.97
C GLN A 64 9.85 10.60 7.26
N VAL A 65 10.31 10.12 8.40
CA VAL A 65 9.67 10.35 9.70
C VAL A 65 9.54 11.86 9.96
N ALA A 66 10.63 12.61 9.80
CA ALA A 66 10.62 14.06 10.00
C ALA A 66 9.69 14.78 9.00
N TYR A 67 9.67 14.33 7.75
CA TYR A 67 8.83 14.91 6.71
C TYR A 67 7.32 14.75 7.04
N PHE A 68 6.85 13.54 7.32
CA PHE A 68 5.45 13.31 7.64
C PHE A 68 5.04 13.95 8.97
N ALA A 69 5.94 13.97 9.96
CA ALA A 69 5.73 14.70 11.22
C ALA A 69 5.54 16.21 10.96
N SER A 70 6.31 16.82 10.04
CA SER A 70 6.16 18.24 9.68
C SER A 70 4.80 18.56 9.05
N LEU A 71 4.21 17.58 8.37
CA LEU A 71 2.87 17.67 7.79
C LEU A 71 1.76 17.30 8.80
N LYS A 72 2.12 16.85 10.00
CA LYS A 72 1.20 16.28 11.02
C LYS A 72 0.36 15.14 10.45
N ARG A 73 1.01 14.24 9.70
CA ARG A 73 0.37 13.08 9.06
C ARG A 73 0.99 11.79 9.55
N GLU A 74 0.15 10.82 9.76
CA GLU A 74 0.56 9.43 9.85
C GLU A 74 0.92 8.91 8.46
N PHE A 75 1.80 7.93 8.40
CA PHE A 75 2.19 7.29 7.17
C PHE A 75 2.58 5.83 7.41
N GLU A 76 2.49 5.03 6.36
CA GLU A 76 2.94 3.66 6.34
C GLU A 76 4.26 3.54 5.57
N TRP A 77 5.07 2.54 5.90
CA TRP A 77 6.17 2.11 5.04
C TRP A 77 5.83 0.73 4.47
N LYS A 78 5.53 0.64 3.19
CA LYS A 78 5.27 -0.64 2.52
C LYS A 78 6.58 -1.39 2.34
N HIS A 79 6.86 -2.31 3.27
CA HIS A 79 8.06 -3.13 3.30
C HIS A 79 7.78 -4.53 2.77
N TYR A 80 8.59 -4.98 1.82
CA TYR A 80 8.50 -6.31 1.21
C TYR A 80 9.76 -7.12 1.51
N ALA A 81 9.64 -8.45 1.59
CA ALA A 81 10.75 -9.33 1.98
C ALA A 81 11.99 -9.24 1.07
N HIS A 82 11.84 -8.75 -0.15
CA HIS A 82 12.93 -8.54 -1.11
C HIS A 82 13.53 -7.13 -1.07
N ASP A 83 12.98 -6.22 -0.28
CA ASP A 83 13.52 -4.85 -0.15
C ASP A 83 14.91 -4.84 0.49
N ARG A 84 15.66 -3.79 0.21
CA ARG A 84 17.03 -3.61 0.69
C ARG A 84 17.13 -2.36 1.58
N PRO A 85 18.07 -2.38 2.53
CA PRO A 85 18.92 -3.50 2.96
C PRO A 85 18.12 -4.62 3.62
N GLY A 86 18.70 -5.82 3.76
CA GLY A 86 18.00 -7.00 4.28
C GLY A 86 17.50 -6.86 5.73
N ASP A 87 18.01 -5.90 6.48
CA ASP A 87 17.59 -5.53 7.83
C ASP A 87 16.68 -4.29 7.89
N LEU A 88 16.13 -3.88 6.73
CA LEU A 88 15.28 -2.68 6.62
C LEU A 88 14.13 -2.69 7.64
N GLY A 89 13.43 -3.82 7.81
CA GLY A 89 12.35 -3.94 8.79
C GLY A 89 12.79 -3.66 10.23
N ALA A 90 13.98 -4.14 10.63
CA ALA A 90 14.54 -3.85 11.96
C ALA A 90 14.89 -2.37 12.13
N ARG A 91 15.39 -1.71 11.08
CA ARG A 91 15.70 -0.27 11.09
C ARG A 91 14.43 0.57 11.19
N LEU A 92 13.35 0.19 10.47
CA LEU A 92 12.05 0.85 10.57
C LEU A 92 11.49 0.76 11.99
N ALA A 93 11.55 -0.44 12.60
CA ALA A 93 11.14 -0.62 14.00
C ALA A 93 11.98 0.23 14.97
N ALA A 94 13.30 0.29 14.78
CA ALA A 94 14.19 1.13 15.59
C ALA A 94 13.88 2.63 15.46
N ALA A 95 13.35 3.05 14.31
CA ALA A 95 12.87 4.42 14.05
C ALA A 95 11.47 4.70 14.61
N GLY A 96 10.83 3.73 15.26
CA GLY A 96 9.52 3.88 15.90
C GLY A 96 8.32 3.50 15.07
N LEU A 97 8.49 2.90 13.87
CA LEU A 97 7.38 2.37 13.10
C LEU A 97 6.94 1.01 13.68
N ALA A 98 5.64 0.83 13.87
CA ALA A 98 5.09 -0.46 14.32
C ALA A 98 4.94 -1.41 13.13
N ALA A 99 5.41 -2.66 13.28
CA ALA A 99 5.18 -3.67 12.26
C ALA A 99 3.77 -4.24 12.39
N GLU A 100 3.05 -4.31 11.29
CA GLU A 100 1.79 -5.02 11.18
C GLU A 100 2.03 -6.51 10.88
N PRO A 101 1.03 -7.37 11.10
CA PRO A 101 1.13 -8.77 10.69
C PRO A 101 1.49 -8.91 9.20
N PRO A 102 2.37 -9.85 8.84
CA PRO A 102 2.78 -10.01 7.44
C PRO A 102 1.61 -10.48 6.57
N GLU A 103 1.53 -9.91 5.37
CA GLU A 103 0.54 -10.26 4.35
C GLU A 103 1.21 -10.93 3.15
N SER A 104 0.46 -11.76 2.45
CA SER A 104 0.92 -12.38 1.20
C SER A 104 0.36 -11.62 0.01
N LEU A 105 1.26 -11.15 -0.88
CA LEU A 105 0.85 -10.61 -2.17
C LEU A 105 0.45 -11.76 -3.10
N MET A 106 -0.82 -11.80 -3.47
CA MET A 106 -1.36 -12.78 -4.41
C MET A 106 -1.47 -12.15 -5.81
N VAL A 107 -0.91 -12.82 -6.80
CA VAL A 107 -0.95 -12.36 -8.20
C VAL A 107 -1.44 -13.51 -9.09
N ALA A 108 -2.38 -13.22 -10.00
CA ALA A 108 -2.86 -14.15 -11.00
C ALA A 108 -2.93 -13.49 -12.38
N ASP A 109 -2.79 -14.28 -13.44
CA ASP A 109 -3.11 -13.81 -14.78
C ASP A 109 -4.63 -13.68 -14.90
N ALA A 110 -5.12 -12.51 -15.29
CA ALA A 110 -6.56 -12.28 -15.42
C ALA A 110 -7.25 -13.23 -16.42
N ARG A 111 -6.48 -13.75 -17.38
CA ARG A 111 -6.98 -14.72 -18.36
C ARG A 111 -7.21 -16.12 -17.78
N ASP A 112 -6.53 -16.42 -16.67
CA ASP A 112 -6.62 -17.71 -15.98
C ASP A 112 -7.66 -17.67 -14.85
N LEU A 113 -8.26 -16.52 -14.58
CA LEU A 113 -9.30 -16.40 -13.55
C LEU A 113 -10.62 -16.97 -14.07
N PRO A 114 -11.30 -17.83 -13.27
CA PRO A 114 -12.62 -18.31 -13.65
C PRO A 114 -13.61 -17.15 -13.70
N THR A 115 -14.33 -17.05 -14.83
CA THR A 115 -15.41 -16.07 -15.00
C THR A 115 -16.77 -16.60 -14.56
N ASP A 116 -16.88 -17.91 -14.42
CA ASP A 116 -18.10 -18.58 -13.98
C ASP A 116 -18.06 -18.71 -12.45
N VAL A 117 -18.72 -17.79 -11.79
CA VAL A 117 -18.82 -17.79 -10.32
C VAL A 117 -20.07 -18.57 -9.92
N VAL A 118 -19.87 -19.72 -9.27
CA VAL A 118 -20.95 -20.45 -8.60
C VAL A 118 -21.07 -19.92 -7.17
N LEU A 119 -22.16 -19.22 -6.91
CA LEU A 119 -22.41 -18.69 -5.58
C LEU A 119 -23.03 -19.77 -4.68
N PRO A 120 -22.75 -19.76 -3.38
CA PRO A 120 -23.44 -20.60 -2.40
C PRO A 120 -24.97 -20.33 -2.40
N ASP A 121 -25.73 -21.32 -1.98
CA ASP A 121 -27.19 -21.17 -1.85
C ASP A 121 -27.55 -19.98 -0.96
N GLY A 122 -28.46 -19.13 -1.44
CA GLY A 122 -28.91 -17.95 -0.73
C GLY A 122 -27.95 -16.73 -0.80
N VAL A 123 -26.84 -16.83 -1.55
CA VAL A 123 -25.93 -15.73 -1.82
C VAL A 123 -26.18 -15.17 -3.22
N GLU A 124 -26.26 -13.87 -3.34
CA GLU A 124 -26.36 -13.18 -4.62
C GLU A 124 -25.34 -12.03 -4.76
N LEU A 125 -24.88 -11.78 -5.97
CA LEU A 125 -24.14 -10.58 -6.31
C LEU A 125 -25.13 -9.52 -6.76
N ARG A 126 -25.13 -8.37 -6.09
CA ARG A 126 -26.00 -7.26 -6.42
C ARG A 126 -25.17 -6.04 -6.78
N ALA A 127 -25.47 -5.43 -7.91
CA ALA A 127 -24.91 -4.13 -8.25
C ALA A 127 -25.43 -3.06 -7.27
N VAL A 128 -24.51 -2.23 -6.76
CA VAL A 128 -24.86 -1.08 -5.93
C VAL A 128 -25.18 0.09 -6.85
N THR A 129 -26.43 0.47 -6.92
CA THR A 129 -26.93 1.51 -7.84
C THR A 129 -27.73 2.62 -7.16
N ASP A 130 -27.90 2.52 -5.83
CA ASP A 130 -28.66 3.45 -5.02
C ASP A 130 -28.01 3.73 -3.65
N GLU A 131 -28.52 4.71 -2.95
CA GLU A 131 -28.04 5.11 -1.63
C GLU A 131 -28.17 3.98 -0.58
N ALA A 132 -29.23 3.18 -0.66
CA ALA A 132 -29.44 2.06 0.28
C ALA A 132 -28.34 1.00 0.13
N GLY A 133 -27.92 0.70 -1.10
CA GLY A 133 -26.82 -0.18 -1.37
C GLY A 133 -25.47 0.37 -0.88
N VAL A 134 -25.24 1.67 -1.05
CA VAL A 134 -24.03 2.33 -0.53
C VAL A 134 -24.00 2.25 1.00
N ASN A 135 -25.10 2.54 1.67
CA ASN A 135 -25.19 2.47 3.13
C ASN A 135 -24.94 1.05 3.64
N LEU A 136 -25.48 0.02 2.95
CA LEU A 136 -25.20 -1.38 3.31
C LEU A 136 -23.71 -1.73 3.20
N MET A 137 -23.02 -1.24 2.16
CA MET A 137 -21.57 -1.43 2.04
C MET A 137 -20.82 -0.72 3.16
N ALA A 138 -21.20 0.51 3.49
CA ALA A 138 -20.59 1.29 4.58
C ALA A 138 -20.78 0.59 5.94
N ASP A 139 -21.97 0.07 6.22
CA ASP A 139 -22.26 -0.69 7.45
C ASP A 139 -21.36 -1.93 7.59
N VAL A 140 -21.12 -2.64 6.48
CA VAL A 140 -20.22 -3.81 6.48
C VAL A 140 -18.78 -3.36 6.72
N HIS A 141 -18.34 -2.30 6.05
CA HIS A 141 -17.00 -1.76 6.24
C HIS A 141 -16.74 -1.34 7.68
N GLU A 142 -17.67 -0.59 8.28
CA GLU A 142 -17.59 -0.15 9.68
C GLU A 142 -17.50 -1.34 10.66
N ARG A 143 -18.29 -2.40 10.43
CA ARG A 143 -18.25 -3.62 11.28
C ARG A 143 -16.93 -4.37 11.18
N VAL A 144 -16.29 -4.35 10.02
CA VAL A 144 -15.03 -5.09 9.78
C VAL A 144 -13.83 -4.29 10.25
N PHE A 145 -13.79 -3.00 9.99
CA PHE A 145 -12.62 -2.15 10.20
C PHE A 145 -12.76 -1.15 11.37
N GLY A 146 -13.96 -0.95 11.91
CA GLY A 146 -14.18 -0.11 13.10
C GLY A 146 -14.02 1.39 12.83
N THR A 147 -14.24 1.83 11.59
CA THR A 147 -14.09 3.24 11.15
C THR A 147 -15.41 3.86 10.76
#